data_8bd693f926bf44c28749378e34b3c145
#
_entry.id   8bd693f926bf44c28749378e34b3c145
#
_cell.length_a   1.000
_cell.length_b   1.000
_cell.length_c   1.000
_cell.angle_alpha   90.00
_cell.angle_beta   90.00
_cell.angle_gamma   90.00
#
_symmetry.space_group_name_H-M   'P 1'
#
loop_
_entity.id
_entity.type
_entity.pdbx_description
1 polymer ?
#
loop_
_entity_poly.entity_id
_entity_poly.type
_entity_poly.pdbx_seq_one_letter_code
_entity_poly.pdbx_strand_id
1 'polypeptide(L)'
;GLCSSPLDLQIIIITGNNKKLYKLFESEIPNSSKKTKLIQFTTEVERFMHASDLIITKPGGLTVSEALACNLPLAVFDAIPGQEEDNANFLQTHDMGVRVTKENFSAVVSSLIEHKERLRRMRESCRTFDKSRANENIVALAVRLAKEFASYNPNISFSTDKGVFNFRTAAIIVQNGKLLVTKDDSAEHYYLPGGRVTMREKAEDALTRELKEELGVTVAPERAVWIAQSFFTPTGKKQRYHELCTYFTVDASGTDLITRGDRFDSPNEPSVHFAWFPFEELPYIDLRPAFLKTEIQNLPEHTQFITIGD
;
A
#
# COMPACT_ATOMS: atom_id res chain seq x y z
N GLY A 1 -49.81 10.51 6.51
CA GLY A 1 -48.95 11.21 5.57
C GLY A 1 -49.21 10.80 4.14
N LEU A 2 -48.36 10.02 3.47
CA LEU A 2 -48.44 9.74 2.03
C LEU A 2 -49.71 8.96 1.63
N CYS A 3 -50.21 8.07 2.50
CA CYS A 3 -51.41 7.28 2.26
C CYS A 3 -52.66 8.12 2.03
N SER A 4 -52.68 9.34 2.59
CA SER A 4 -53.82 10.28 2.50
C SER A 4 -53.52 11.49 1.60
N SER A 5 -52.37 11.48 0.92
CA SER A 5 -51.94 12.57 0.03
C SER A 5 -52.84 12.63 -1.23
N PRO A 6 -53.15 13.84 -1.80
CA PRO A 6 -53.85 13.96 -3.08
C PRO A 6 -53.00 13.52 -4.28
N LEU A 7 -51.69 13.32 -4.12
CA LEU A 7 -50.75 13.00 -5.19
C LEU A 7 -51.07 11.65 -5.84
N ASP A 8 -50.87 11.53 -7.15
CA ASP A 8 -50.91 10.24 -7.85
C ASP A 8 -49.59 9.51 -7.65
N LEU A 9 -49.59 8.52 -6.73
CA LEU A 9 -48.43 7.74 -6.37
C LEU A 9 -48.80 6.30 -5.98
N GLN A 10 -47.82 5.41 -6.13
CA GLN A 10 -47.87 4.04 -5.64
C GLN A 10 -46.82 3.91 -4.53
N ILE A 11 -47.09 3.10 -3.53
CA ILE A 11 -46.26 2.91 -2.37
C ILE A 11 -45.81 1.46 -2.26
N ILE A 12 -44.52 1.21 -2.11
CA ILE A 12 -43.96 -0.09 -1.78
C ILE A 12 -43.36 0.03 -0.38
N ILE A 13 -43.79 -0.83 0.53
CA ILE A 13 -43.31 -0.85 1.92
C ILE A 13 -42.63 -2.21 2.15
N ILE A 14 -41.34 -2.16 2.51
CA ILE A 14 -40.54 -3.32 2.85
C ILE A 14 -40.12 -3.19 4.32
N THR A 15 -40.62 -4.08 5.19
CA THR A 15 -40.39 -3.99 6.64
C THR A 15 -39.24 -4.87 7.13
N GLY A 16 -38.68 -5.70 6.27
CA GLY A 16 -37.62 -6.66 6.63
C GLY A 16 -38.09 -7.60 7.75
N ASN A 17 -37.23 -7.81 8.73
CA ASN A 17 -37.54 -8.72 9.85
C ASN A 17 -38.40 -8.06 10.95
N ASN A 18 -38.86 -6.81 10.78
CA ASN A 18 -39.66 -6.10 11.75
C ASN A 18 -41.14 -6.49 11.67
N LYS A 19 -41.51 -7.58 12.35
CA LYS A 19 -42.89 -8.09 12.41
C LYS A 19 -43.89 -7.11 13.02
N LYS A 20 -43.43 -6.23 13.96
CA LYS A 20 -44.33 -5.23 14.57
C LYS A 20 -44.69 -4.16 13.56
N LEU A 21 -43.74 -3.70 12.79
CA LEU A 21 -43.93 -2.70 11.74
C LEU A 21 -44.79 -3.27 10.59
N TYR A 22 -44.59 -4.54 10.24
CA TYR A 22 -45.43 -5.23 9.24
C TYR A 22 -46.90 -5.21 9.67
N LYS A 23 -47.21 -5.66 10.89
CA LYS A 23 -48.60 -5.69 11.40
C LYS A 23 -49.21 -4.29 11.47
N LEU A 24 -48.44 -3.29 11.83
CA LEU A 24 -48.93 -1.90 11.85
C LEU A 24 -49.36 -1.46 10.45
N PHE A 25 -48.54 -1.67 9.43
CA PHE A 25 -48.91 -1.30 8.07
C PHE A 25 -50.01 -2.17 7.49
N GLU A 26 -50.06 -3.44 7.82
CA GLU A 26 -51.16 -4.35 7.42
C GLU A 26 -52.52 -3.83 7.89
N SER A 27 -52.59 -3.22 9.08
CA SER A 27 -53.82 -2.60 9.62
C SER A 27 -54.15 -1.22 9.04
N GLU A 28 -53.11 -0.48 8.59
CA GLU A 28 -53.26 0.90 8.08
C GLU A 28 -53.56 0.94 6.57
N ILE A 29 -53.08 -0.01 5.78
CA ILE A 29 -53.21 -0.04 4.32
C ILE A 29 -54.66 -0.05 3.84
N PRO A 30 -55.60 -0.78 4.44
CA PRO A 30 -57.02 -0.75 4.02
C PRO A 30 -57.61 0.67 4.04
N ASN A 31 -57.08 1.56 4.87
CA ASN A 31 -57.53 2.95 4.99
C ASN A 31 -56.79 3.90 4.02
N SER A 32 -55.90 3.36 3.21
CA SER A 32 -55.11 4.16 2.24
C SER A 32 -55.90 4.34 0.94
N SER A 33 -55.89 5.60 0.43
CA SER A 33 -56.39 5.88 -0.93
C SER A 33 -55.39 5.49 -2.02
N LYS A 34 -54.20 5.01 -1.64
CA LYS A 34 -53.08 4.74 -2.55
C LYS A 34 -52.93 3.24 -2.83
N LYS A 35 -52.51 2.94 -4.04
CA LYS A 35 -52.10 1.58 -4.41
C LYS A 35 -50.81 1.24 -3.64
N THR A 36 -50.94 0.40 -2.63
CA THR A 36 -49.86 0.08 -1.68
C THR A 36 -49.54 -1.41 -1.73
N LYS A 37 -48.24 -1.73 -1.86
CA LYS A 37 -47.72 -3.11 -1.79
C LYS A 37 -46.90 -3.25 -0.50
N LEU A 38 -47.33 -4.12 0.39
CA LEU A 38 -46.64 -4.45 1.64
C LEU A 38 -45.86 -5.76 1.49
N ILE A 39 -44.58 -5.73 1.85
CA ILE A 39 -43.67 -6.89 1.82
C ILE A 39 -42.94 -6.95 3.15
N GLN A 40 -42.91 -8.15 3.75
CA GLN A 40 -42.21 -8.34 5.02
C GLN A 40 -40.71 -8.44 4.78
N PHE A 41 -40.25 -9.46 4.07
CA PHE A 41 -38.86 -9.70 3.73
C PHE A 41 -38.72 -10.08 2.24
N THR A 42 -37.67 -9.63 1.60
CA THR A 42 -37.36 -10.01 0.23
C THR A 42 -35.83 -9.98 0.01
N THR A 43 -35.34 -10.86 -0.84
CA THR A 43 -33.98 -10.85 -1.36
C THR A 43 -33.88 -10.06 -2.67
N GLU A 44 -35.00 -9.56 -3.19
CA GLU A 44 -35.08 -8.85 -4.47
C GLU A 44 -35.25 -7.33 -4.27
N VAL A 45 -34.60 -6.75 -3.22
CA VAL A 45 -34.70 -5.31 -2.91
C VAL A 45 -34.31 -4.46 -4.12
N GLU A 46 -33.26 -4.86 -4.85
CA GLU A 46 -32.77 -4.19 -6.05
C GLU A 46 -33.89 -4.02 -7.11
N ARG A 47 -34.72 -5.04 -7.35
CA ARG A 47 -35.84 -4.93 -8.31
C ARG A 47 -36.84 -3.86 -7.92
N PHE A 48 -37.12 -3.72 -6.63
CA PHE A 48 -38.01 -2.68 -6.12
C PHE A 48 -37.34 -1.30 -6.19
N MET A 49 -36.05 -1.19 -5.95
CA MET A 49 -35.28 0.06 -6.10
C MET A 49 -35.31 0.53 -7.57
N HIS A 50 -35.05 -0.36 -8.53
CA HIS A 50 -35.11 -0.04 -9.95
C HIS A 50 -36.51 0.39 -10.43
N ALA A 51 -37.57 -0.15 -9.81
CA ALA A 51 -38.95 0.19 -10.13
C ALA A 51 -39.45 1.47 -9.44
N SER A 52 -38.65 2.10 -8.60
CA SER A 52 -39.02 3.25 -7.79
C SER A 52 -38.42 4.55 -8.32
N ASP A 53 -39.06 5.66 -8.03
CA ASP A 53 -38.57 7.02 -8.34
C ASP A 53 -37.88 7.69 -7.16
N LEU A 54 -38.21 7.28 -5.94
CA LEU A 54 -37.66 7.80 -4.69
C LEU A 54 -37.67 6.68 -3.63
N ILE A 55 -36.59 6.56 -2.86
CA ILE A 55 -36.56 5.71 -1.67
C ILE A 55 -36.58 6.56 -0.41
N ILE A 56 -37.37 6.15 0.58
CA ILE A 56 -37.46 6.79 1.90
C ILE A 56 -36.89 5.81 2.92
N THR A 57 -35.75 6.14 3.51
CA THR A 57 -35.00 5.21 4.36
C THR A 57 -34.10 5.93 5.37
N LYS A 58 -33.54 5.20 6.32
CA LYS A 58 -32.38 5.65 7.08
C LYS A 58 -31.14 5.63 6.19
N PRO A 59 -30.18 6.54 6.38
CA PRO A 59 -28.99 6.63 5.54
C PRO A 59 -27.89 5.64 5.93
N GLY A 60 -28.26 4.36 6.12
CA GLY A 60 -27.31 3.27 6.40
C GLY A 60 -26.46 2.98 5.16
N GLY A 61 -25.17 2.66 5.37
CA GLY A 61 -24.17 2.54 4.31
C GLY A 61 -24.55 1.58 3.17
N LEU A 62 -25.05 0.39 3.49
CA LEU A 62 -25.48 -0.59 2.47
C LEU A 62 -26.67 -0.06 1.66
N THR A 63 -27.73 0.41 2.32
CA THR A 63 -28.91 0.91 1.62
C THR A 63 -28.61 2.12 0.74
N VAL A 64 -27.75 3.03 1.21
CA VAL A 64 -27.29 4.18 0.41
C VAL A 64 -26.53 3.68 -0.82
N SER A 65 -25.60 2.74 -0.67
CA SER A 65 -24.81 2.20 -1.79
C SER A 65 -25.68 1.48 -2.81
N GLU A 66 -26.66 0.68 -2.37
CA GLU A 66 -27.62 -0.02 -3.23
C GLU A 66 -28.51 0.96 -4.00
N ALA A 67 -29.03 2.00 -3.31
CA ALA A 67 -29.86 3.02 -3.94
C ALA A 67 -29.07 3.82 -5.00
N LEU A 68 -27.82 4.19 -4.69
CA LEU A 68 -26.94 4.88 -5.64
C LEU A 68 -26.61 4.00 -6.86
N ALA A 69 -26.38 2.71 -6.67
CA ALA A 69 -26.17 1.74 -7.76
C ALA A 69 -27.40 1.62 -8.67
N CYS A 70 -28.60 1.77 -8.10
CA CYS A 70 -29.87 1.79 -8.85
C CYS A 70 -30.20 3.20 -9.41
N ASN A 71 -29.35 4.19 -9.26
CA ASN A 71 -29.59 5.60 -9.60
C ASN A 71 -30.88 6.14 -8.96
N LEU A 72 -31.17 5.74 -7.72
CA LEU A 72 -32.41 6.05 -7.03
C LEU A 72 -32.19 7.17 -6.01
N PRO A 73 -32.82 8.34 -6.16
CA PRO A 73 -32.76 9.43 -5.19
C PRO A 73 -33.30 9.02 -3.80
N LEU A 74 -32.74 9.63 -2.75
CA LEU A 74 -33.08 9.27 -1.38
C LEU A 74 -33.73 10.43 -0.63
N ALA A 75 -34.78 10.10 0.15
CA ALA A 75 -35.27 10.94 1.25
C ALA A 75 -34.88 10.23 2.57
N VAL A 76 -33.94 10.82 3.31
CA VAL A 76 -33.36 10.17 4.47
C VAL A 76 -33.85 10.78 5.78
N PHE A 77 -34.13 9.96 6.76
CA PHE A 77 -34.63 10.36 8.08
C PHE A 77 -33.89 9.66 9.21
N ASP A 78 -33.96 10.24 10.41
CA ASP A 78 -33.55 9.62 11.65
C ASP A 78 -32.10 9.05 11.59
N ALA A 79 -31.19 9.86 11.06
CA ALA A 79 -29.77 9.54 10.99
C ALA A 79 -29.18 9.47 12.41
N ILE A 80 -28.46 8.39 12.69
CA ILE A 80 -27.71 8.24 13.95
C ILE A 80 -26.39 9.02 13.82
N PRO A 81 -25.96 9.75 14.87
CA PRO A 81 -24.67 10.44 14.86
C PRO A 81 -23.50 9.52 14.48
N GLY A 82 -22.60 10.01 13.64
CA GLY A 82 -21.51 9.25 13.05
C GLY A 82 -21.77 8.90 11.60
N GLN A 83 -21.56 7.66 11.20
CA GLN A 83 -21.59 7.22 9.79
C GLN A 83 -22.90 7.55 9.06
N GLU A 84 -24.07 7.40 9.72
CA GLU A 84 -25.35 7.72 9.06
C GLU A 84 -25.50 9.22 8.84
N GLU A 85 -25.02 10.05 9.78
CA GLU A 85 -24.99 11.51 9.64
C GLU A 85 -24.10 11.94 8.48
N ASP A 86 -22.91 11.33 8.36
CA ASP A 86 -21.97 11.59 7.26
C ASP A 86 -22.58 11.18 5.91
N ASN A 87 -23.26 10.04 5.84
CA ASN A 87 -23.96 9.60 4.64
C ASN A 87 -25.08 10.57 4.24
N ALA A 88 -25.86 11.06 5.22
CA ALA A 88 -26.92 12.01 4.95
C ALA A 88 -26.38 13.36 4.45
N ASN A 89 -25.27 13.86 5.03
CA ASN A 89 -24.56 15.05 4.60
C ASN A 89 -24.04 14.87 3.17
N PHE A 90 -23.41 13.73 2.89
CA PHE A 90 -22.89 13.38 1.57
C PHE A 90 -23.99 13.41 0.49
N LEU A 91 -25.12 12.75 0.74
CA LEU A 91 -26.25 12.71 -0.18
C LEU A 91 -26.80 14.10 -0.48
N GLN A 92 -26.89 14.96 0.55
CA GLN A 92 -27.41 16.32 0.41
C GLN A 92 -26.44 17.24 -0.35
N THR A 93 -25.13 17.15 -0.04
CA THR A 93 -24.09 17.96 -0.68
C THR A 93 -23.98 17.67 -2.17
N HIS A 94 -24.25 16.42 -2.58
CA HIS A 94 -24.16 16.00 -3.99
C HIS A 94 -25.50 16.00 -4.72
N ASP A 95 -26.54 16.59 -4.15
CA ASP A 95 -27.92 16.63 -4.73
C ASP A 95 -28.46 15.23 -5.10
N MET A 96 -28.13 14.20 -4.28
CA MET A 96 -28.61 12.82 -4.47
C MET A 96 -29.71 12.44 -3.48
N GLY A 97 -29.87 13.24 -2.43
CA GLY A 97 -30.86 13.01 -1.39
C GLY A 97 -31.28 14.28 -0.66
N VAL A 98 -32.35 14.15 0.08
CA VAL A 98 -32.87 15.19 0.97
C VAL A 98 -33.06 14.65 2.38
N ARG A 99 -32.86 15.48 3.40
CA ARG A 99 -33.22 15.15 4.77
C ARG A 99 -34.67 15.44 5.04
N VAL A 100 -35.33 14.53 5.71
CA VAL A 100 -36.71 14.71 6.19
C VAL A 100 -36.82 14.47 7.67
N THR A 101 -37.70 15.19 8.32
CA THR A 101 -38.09 15.03 9.73
C THR A 101 -39.56 14.67 9.81
N LYS A 102 -40.06 14.31 10.97
CA LYS A 102 -41.51 14.05 11.14
C LYS A 102 -42.37 15.25 10.75
N GLU A 103 -41.88 16.46 11.04
CA GLU A 103 -42.58 17.72 10.82
C GLU A 103 -42.62 18.11 9.36
N ASN A 104 -41.51 17.92 8.62
CA ASN A 104 -41.38 18.39 7.25
C ASN A 104 -41.59 17.28 6.17
N PHE A 105 -41.68 16.03 6.59
CA PHE A 105 -41.76 14.84 5.72
C PHE A 105 -42.78 15.00 4.60
N SER A 106 -44.03 15.30 4.95
CA SER A 106 -45.11 15.39 3.97
C SER A 106 -44.86 16.50 2.95
N ALA A 107 -44.46 17.68 3.42
CA ALA A 107 -44.19 18.83 2.56
C ALA A 107 -43.01 18.57 1.60
N VAL A 108 -41.88 18.02 2.11
CA VAL A 108 -40.68 17.77 1.31
C VAL A 108 -40.93 16.69 0.28
N VAL A 109 -41.54 15.56 0.67
CA VAL A 109 -41.81 14.44 -0.26
C VAL A 109 -42.83 14.82 -1.30
N SER A 110 -43.93 15.53 -0.92
CA SER A 110 -44.90 16.04 -1.88
C SER A 110 -44.26 16.99 -2.91
N SER A 111 -43.43 17.91 -2.43
CA SER A 111 -42.72 18.86 -3.31
C SER A 111 -41.79 18.11 -4.31
N LEU A 112 -41.09 17.04 -3.88
CA LEU A 112 -40.25 16.25 -4.80
C LEU A 112 -41.06 15.53 -5.86
N ILE A 113 -42.24 14.99 -5.50
CA ILE A 113 -43.11 14.28 -6.44
C ILE A 113 -43.77 15.23 -7.41
N GLU A 114 -44.21 16.42 -6.99
CA GLU A 114 -44.77 17.44 -7.83
C GLU A 114 -43.74 18.08 -8.77
N HIS A 115 -42.53 18.30 -8.30
CA HIS A 115 -41.44 18.90 -9.10
C HIS A 115 -40.57 17.81 -9.73
N LYS A 116 -41.09 17.13 -10.75
CA LYS A 116 -40.41 16.03 -11.47
C LYS A 116 -39.00 16.38 -11.96
N GLU A 117 -38.75 17.64 -12.31
CA GLU A 117 -37.44 18.12 -12.76
C GLU A 117 -36.40 18.05 -11.65
N ARG A 118 -36.76 18.32 -10.39
CA ARG A 118 -35.86 18.18 -9.24
C ARG A 118 -35.51 16.72 -9.03
N LEU A 119 -36.49 15.84 -9.04
CA LEU A 119 -36.28 14.40 -8.86
C LEU A 119 -35.41 13.82 -10.00
N ARG A 120 -35.61 14.29 -11.23
CA ARG A 120 -34.79 13.93 -12.40
C ARG A 120 -33.33 14.36 -12.23
N ARG A 121 -33.08 15.60 -11.76
CA ARG A 121 -31.71 16.08 -11.47
C ARG A 121 -31.04 15.24 -10.39
N MET A 122 -31.73 14.95 -9.31
CA MET A 122 -31.20 14.08 -8.24
C MET A 122 -30.85 12.69 -8.80
N ARG A 123 -31.67 12.12 -9.67
CA ARG A 123 -31.39 10.83 -10.33
C ARG A 123 -30.14 10.92 -11.22
N GLU A 124 -29.94 12.01 -11.93
CA GLU A 124 -28.73 12.24 -12.74
C GLU A 124 -27.49 12.39 -11.86
N SER A 125 -27.60 13.09 -10.72
CA SER A 125 -26.53 13.14 -9.73
C SER A 125 -26.15 11.76 -9.19
N CYS A 126 -27.13 10.91 -8.91
CA CYS A 126 -26.86 9.49 -8.54
C CYS A 126 -26.12 8.76 -9.67
N ARG A 127 -26.49 8.97 -10.92
CA ARG A 127 -25.88 8.31 -12.09
C ARG A 127 -24.42 8.73 -12.30
N THR A 128 -24.08 10.01 -12.13
CA THR A 128 -22.69 10.48 -12.21
C THR A 128 -21.80 9.93 -11.10
N PHE A 129 -22.43 9.49 -10.02
CA PHE A 129 -21.77 8.87 -8.85
C PHE A 129 -21.89 7.34 -8.86
N ASP A 130 -21.97 6.73 -10.05
CA ASP A 130 -22.13 5.29 -10.23
C ASP A 130 -21.03 4.50 -9.51
N LYS A 131 -21.43 3.64 -8.60
CA LYS A 131 -20.58 2.70 -7.87
C LYS A 131 -20.81 1.25 -8.27
N SER A 132 -21.57 1.01 -9.35
CA SER A 132 -21.89 -0.37 -9.82
C SER A 132 -20.62 -1.18 -10.11
N ARG A 133 -19.51 -0.50 -10.49
CA ARG A 133 -18.20 -1.13 -10.73
C ARG A 133 -17.25 -1.09 -9.55
N ALA A 134 -17.70 -0.71 -8.36
CA ALA A 134 -16.83 -0.59 -7.18
C ALA A 134 -16.11 -1.91 -6.86
N ASN A 135 -16.79 -3.04 -6.92
CA ASN A 135 -16.20 -4.36 -6.70
C ASN A 135 -15.10 -4.68 -7.72
N GLU A 136 -15.34 -4.43 -9.01
CA GLU A 136 -14.35 -4.63 -10.08
C GLU A 136 -13.12 -3.78 -9.85
N ASN A 137 -13.30 -2.51 -9.49
CA ASN A 137 -12.21 -1.57 -9.21
C ASN A 137 -11.40 -1.99 -7.98
N ILE A 138 -12.06 -2.47 -6.91
CA ILE A 138 -11.39 -2.99 -5.71
C ILE A 138 -10.57 -4.23 -6.06
N VAL A 139 -11.14 -5.18 -6.79
CA VAL A 139 -10.44 -6.40 -7.23
C VAL A 139 -9.25 -6.04 -8.13
N ALA A 140 -9.43 -5.15 -9.10
CA ALA A 140 -8.36 -4.70 -9.98
C ALA A 140 -7.21 -4.04 -9.21
N LEU A 141 -7.54 -3.18 -8.22
CA LEU A 141 -6.56 -2.57 -7.33
C LEU A 141 -5.82 -3.62 -6.50
N ALA A 142 -6.54 -4.57 -5.89
CA ALA A 142 -5.96 -5.64 -5.10
C ALA A 142 -5.01 -6.52 -5.93
N VAL A 143 -5.41 -6.89 -7.16
CA VAL A 143 -4.57 -7.67 -8.09
C VAL A 143 -3.32 -6.89 -8.49
N ARG A 144 -3.44 -5.58 -8.75
CA ARG A 144 -2.30 -4.72 -9.05
C ARG A 144 -1.32 -4.68 -7.88
N LEU A 145 -1.81 -4.37 -6.68
CA LEU A 145 -0.99 -4.34 -5.47
C LEU A 145 -0.34 -5.70 -5.19
N ALA A 146 -1.07 -6.80 -5.35
CA ALA A 146 -0.51 -8.14 -5.18
C ALA A 146 0.61 -8.44 -6.18
N LYS A 147 0.50 -7.98 -7.44
CA LYS A 147 1.57 -8.10 -8.45
C LYS A 147 2.78 -7.24 -8.12
N GLU A 148 2.57 -6.00 -7.68
CA GLU A 148 3.63 -5.10 -7.21
C GLU A 148 4.37 -5.71 -6.01
N PHE A 149 3.64 -6.26 -5.03
CA PHE A 149 4.23 -6.98 -3.90
C PHE A 149 4.93 -8.29 -4.29
N ALA A 150 4.43 -9.03 -5.27
CA ALA A 150 5.07 -10.27 -5.73
C ALA A 150 6.39 -10.00 -6.47
N SER A 151 6.54 -8.83 -7.09
CA SER A 151 7.81 -8.39 -7.71
C SER A 151 8.76 -7.71 -6.71
N TYR A 152 8.27 -7.34 -5.52
CA TYR A 152 9.07 -6.73 -4.47
C TYR A 152 9.80 -7.81 -3.68
N ASN A 153 11.13 -7.90 -3.87
CA ASN A 153 12.00 -8.75 -3.08
C ASN A 153 12.68 -7.89 -1.98
N PRO A 154 12.11 -7.83 -0.77
CA PRO A 154 12.58 -6.89 0.24
C PRO A 154 13.96 -7.31 0.77
N ASN A 155 14.85 -6.34 0.88
CA ASN A 155 16.10 -6.50 1.62
C ASN A 155 15.83 -7.03 3.03
N ILE A 156 16.69 -7.93 3.54
CA ILE A 156 16.65 -8.35 4.94
C ILE A 156 17.20 -7.20 5.79
N SER A 157 16.36 -6.19 5.95
CA SER A 157 16.63 -4.99 6.73
C SER A 157 15.32 -4.57 7.42
N PHE A 158 15.38 -4.34 8.73
CA PHE A 158 14.21 -3.90 9.49
C PHE A 158 14.62 -3.02 10.67
N SER A 159 13.72 -2.14 11.05
CA SER A 159 13.90 -1.22 12.17
C SER A 159 13.12 -1.68 13.41
N THR A 160 13.71 -1.45 14.57
CA THR A 160 13.10 -1.64 15.89
C THR A 160 13.28 -0.36 16.72
N ASP A 161 12.70 -0.33 17.91
CA ASP A 161 12.96 0.71 18.92
C ASP A 161 14.43 0.78 19.38
N LYS A 162 15.19 -0.30 19.21
CA LYS A 162 16.60 -0.42 19.62
C LYS A 162 17.60 -0.13 18.49
N GLY A 163 17.15 -0.11 17.22
CA GLY A 163 18.03 0.14 16.09
C GLY A 163 17.56 -0.54 14.81
N VAL A 164 18.44 -0.56 13.82
CA VAL A 164 18.23 -1.19 12.51
C VAL A 164 19.07 -2.44 12.39
N PHE A 165 18.45 -3.54 11.98
CA PHE A 165 19.17 -4.73 11.55
C PHE A 165 19.36 -4.72 10.03
N ASN A 166 20.57 -5.10 9.56
CA ASN A 166 20.87 -5.33 8.16
C ASN A 166 21.54 -6.70 7.97
N PHE A 167 21.16 -7.43 6.93
CA PHE A 167 21.96 -8.53 6.43
C PHE A 167 22.58 -8.13 5.09
N ARG A 168 23.93 -8.19 5.02
CA ARG A 168 24.70 -7.76 3.84
C ARG A 168 25.68 -8.84 3.38
N THR A 169 26.17 -8.63 2.16
CA THR A 169 27.25 -9.39 1.55
C THR A 169 28.25 -8.40 0.93
N ALA A 170 29.53 -8.75 0.91
CA ALA A 170 30.61 -7.89 0.40
C ALA A 170 31.71 -8.71 -0.30
N ALA A 171 32.26 -8.14 -1.36
CA ALA A 171 33.29 -8.76 -2.18
C ALA A 171 34.69 -8.27 -1.80
N ILE A 172 35.60 -9.21 -1.57
CA ILE A 172 37.02 -8.98 -1.50
C ILE A 172 37.59 -9.23 -2.89
N ILE A 173 37.81 -8.15 -3.64
CA ILE A 173 38.37 -8.21 -4.99
C ILE A 173 39.79 -7.66 -4.94
N VAL A 174 40.78 -8.52 -5.17
CA VAL A 174 42.19 -8.14 -5.16
C VAL A 174 42.79 -8.45 -6.54
N GLN A 175 43.41 -7.43 -7.15
CA GLN A 175 44.15 -7.61 -8.41
C GLN A 175 45.45 -6.78 -8.36
N ASN A 176 46.56 -7.35 -8.80
CA ASN A 176 47.87 -6.72 -8.85
C ASN A 176 48.30 -6.06 -7.54
N GLY A 177 47.97 -6.69 -6.37
CA GLY A 177 48.30 -6.16 -5.05
C GLY A 177 47.46 -4.95 -4.62
N LYS A 178 46.38 -4.65 -5.32
CA LYS A 178 45.42 -3.60 -4.99
C LYS A 178 44.07 -4.20 -4.60
N LEU A 179 43.40 -3.59 -3.61
CA LEU A 179 42.03 -3.92 -3.19
C LEU A 179 41.05 -2.96 -3.88
N LEU A 180 39.98 -3.51 -4.43
CA LEU A 180 38.87 -2.69 -4.92
C LEU A 180 37.96 -2.28 -3.75
N VAL A 181 37.75 -0.99 -3.61
CA VAL A 181 36.81 -0.43 -2.65
C VAL A 181 35.78 0.46 -3.34
N THR A 182 34.69 0.71 -2.66
CA THR A 182 33.59 1.57 -3.16
C THR A 182 33.24 2.65 -2.17
N LYS A 183 32.61 3.70 -2.65
CA LYS A 183 32.09 4.83 -1.88
C LYS A 183 30.91 5.43 -2.64
N ASP A 184 29.82 5.75 -1.97
CA ASP A 184 28.74 6.57 -2.54
C ASP A 184 28.87 8.05 -2.18
N ASP A 185 28.17 8.91 -2.91
CA ASP A 185 28.20 10.38 -2.72
C ASP A 185 27.85 10.83 -1.29
N SER A 186 27.08 10.02 -0.55
CA SER A 186 26.64 10.33 0.80
C SER A 186 27.61 9.84 1.88
N ALA A 187 28.55 8.93 1.52
CA ALA A 187 29.48 8.31 2.45
C ALA A 187 30.77 9.12 2.55
N GLU A 188 31.28 9.30 3.77
CA GLU A 188 32.59 9.91 4.02
C GLU A 188 33.74 8.89 3.98
N HIS A 189 33.41 7.58 3.99
CA HIS A 189 34.35 6.46 4.09
C HIS A 189 34.19 5.48 2.93
N TYR A 190 35.21 4.67 2.72
CA TYR A 190 35.20 3.57 1.78
C TYR A 190 34.70 2.29 2.46
N TYR A 191 34.12 1.40 1.67
CA TYR A 191 33.71 0.05 2.03
C TYR A 191 33.96 -0.93 0.87
N LEU A 192 33.71 -2.21 1.06
CA LEU A 192 33.84 -3.18 -0.03
C LEU A 192 32.57 -3.21 -0.91
N PRO A 193 32.71 -3.44 -2.23
CA PRO A 193 31.57 -3.64 -3.14
C PRO A 193 30.62 -4.71 -2.62
N GLY A 194 29.32 -4.49 -2.78
CA GLY A 194 28.29 -5.40 -2.34
C GLY A 194 27.10 -4.72 -1.70
N GLY A 195 26.09 -5.48 -1.29
CA GLY A 195 24.85 -4.88 -0.86
C GLY A 195 24.05 -5.72 0.13
N ARG A 196 22.75 -5.48 0.18
CA ARG A 196 21.86 -6.20 1.08
C ARG A 196 21.38 -7.51 0.46
N VAL A 197 21.33 -8.53 1.30
CA VAL A 197 20.68 -9.79 0.95
C VAL A 197 19.17 -9.61 0.99
N THR A 198 18.47 -10.10 -0.02
CA THR A 198 17.02 -10.04 -0.06
C THR A 198 16.38 -11.30 0.56
N MET A 199 15.10 -11.25 0.86
CA MET A 199 14.40 -12.39 1.46
C MET A 199 14.40 -13.59 0.51
N ARG A 200 14.81 -14.77 1.02
CA ARG A 200 14.94 -16.04 0.28
C ARG A 200 16.07 -16.05 -0.76
N GLU A 201 16.97 -15.10 -0.74
CA GLU A 201 18.19 -15.06 -1.56
C GLU A 201 19.37 -15.60 -0.74
N LYS A 202 20.26 -16.37 -1.36
CA LYS A 202 21.53 -16.76 -0.74
C LYS A 202 22.49 -15.59 -0.75
N ALA A 203 23.38 -15.50 0.22
CA ALA A 203 24.37 -14.43 0.29
C ALA A 203 25.31 -14.39 -0.95
N GLU A 204 25.64 -15.55 -1.51
CA GLU A 204 26.43 -15.69 -2.73
C GLU A 204 25.69 -15.14 -3.95
N ASP A 205 24.40 -15.46 -4.09
CA ASP A 205 23.55 -14.98 -5.19
C ASP A 205 23.33 -13.46 -5.09
N ALA A 206 23.13 -12.96 -3.87
CA ALA A 206 23.04 -11.54 -3.59
C ALA A 206 24.31 -10.80 -4.01
N LEU A 207 25.48 -11.35 -3.67
CA LEU A 207 26.76 -10.73 -4.08
C LEU A 207 26.91 -10.68 -5.59
N THR A 208 26.61 -11.77 -6.28
CA THR A 208 26.66 -11.82 -7.75
C THR A 208 25.73 -10.78 -8.39
N ARG A 209 24.52 -10.59 -7.82
CA ARG A 209 23.55 -9.59 -8.28
C ARG A 209 24.07 -8.16 -8.05
N GLU A 210 24.55 -7.86 -6.84
CA GLU A 210 25.06 -6.52 -6.49
C GLU A 210 26.29 -6.14 -7.36
N LEU A 211 27.23 -7.07 -7.55
CA LEU A 211 28.39 -6.81 -8.42
C LEU A 211 27.99 -6.56 -9.88
N LYS A 212 26.93 -7.23 -10.35
CA LYS A 212 26.38 -6.95 -11.68
C LYS A 212 25.69 -5.60 -11.74
N GLU A 213 24.95 -5.22 -10.71
CA GLU A 213 24.25 -3.94 -10.60
C GLU A 213 25.24 -2.79 -10.48
N GLU A 214 26.20 -2.87 -9.56
CA GLU A 214 27.15 -1.80 -9.29
C GLU A 214 28.33 -1.73 -10.29
N LEU A 215 28.94 -2.88 -10.63
CA LEU A 215 30.14 -2.93 -11.45
C LEU A 215 29.90 -3.31 -12.92
N GLY A 216 28.70 -3.79 -13.25
CA GLY A 216 28.37 -4.28 -14.59
C GLY A 216 29.05 -5.60 -14.96
N VAL A 217 29.67 -6.31 -14.01
CA VAL A 217 30.36 -7.58 -14.23
C VAL A 217 29.60 -8.73 -13.59
N THR A 218 29.60 -9.89 -14.28
CA THR A 218 28.99 -11.11 -13.73
C THR A 218 30.11 -12.06 -13.27
N VAL A 219 30.37 -12.03 -11.98
CA VAL A 219 31.36 -12.88 -11.31
C VAL A 219 30.73 -13.53 -10.09
N ALA A 220 31.11 -14.77 -9.82
CA ALA A 220 30.60 -15.48 -8.65
C ALA A 220 31.63 -15.42 -7.50
N PRO A 221 31.14 -15.40 -6.24
CA PRO A 221 32.01 -15.54 -5.08
C PRO A 221 32.64 -16.95 -5.04
N GLU A 222 33.89 -17.02 -4.59
CA GLU A 222 34.61 -18.29 -4.46
C GLU A 222 34.37 -18.94 -3.09
N ARG A 223 34.69 -18.19 -2.01
CA ARG A 223 34.49 -18.67 -0.63
C ARG A 223 34.19 -17.55 0.34
N ALA A 224 33.44 -17.86 1.36
CA ALA A 224 33.27 -16.97 2.51
C ALA A 224 34.56 -16.93 3.36
N VAL A 225 35.02 -15.74 3.68
CA VAL A 225 36.19 -15.50 4.52
C VAL A 225 35.77 -15.14 5.94
N TRP A 226 34.88 -14.16 6.05
CA TRP A 226 34.34 -13.72 7.34
C TRP A 226 32.83 -13.65 7.31
N ILE A 227 32.24 -13.98 8.46
CA ILE A 227 30.88 -13.60 8.81
C ILE A 227 31.01 -12.62 9.96
N ALA A 228 30.84 -11.33 9.67
CA ALA A 228 31.03 -10.28 10.65
C ALA A 228 29.69 -9.80 11.21
N GLN A 229 29.58 -9.81 12.53
CA GLN A 229 28.52 -9.15 13.27
C GLN A 229 29.02 -7.79 13.75
N SER A 230 28.42 -6.72 13.29
CA SER A 230 28.87 -5.36 13.57
C SER A 230 27.80 -4.56 14.31
N PHE A 231 28.24 -3.80 15.31
CA PHE A 231 27.40 -2.85 16.05
C PHE A 231 28.00 -1.46 15.89
N PHE A 232 27.25 -0.51 15.33
CA PHE A 232 27.76 0.83 15.09
C PHE A 232 26.65 1.88 15.02
N THR A 233 27.05 3.14 15.22
CA THR A 233 26.21 4.30 15.01
C THR A 233 26.86 5.19 13.95
N PRO A 234 26.24 5.36 12.75
CA PRO A 234 26.81 6.21 11.73
C PRO A 234 27.02 7.64 12.21
N THR A 235 28.11 8.28 11.80
CA THR A 235 28.45 9.66 12.14
C THR A 235 27.28 10.60 11.83
N GLY A 236 26.91 11.45 12.79
CA GLY A 236 25.81 12.40 12.64
C GLY A 236 24.39 11.80 12.75
N LYS A 237 24.26 10.51 12.97
CA LYS A 237 22.96 9.82 13.18
C LYS A 237 22.82 9.36 14.63
N LYS A 238 21.56 9.30 15.11
CA LYS A 238 21.24 8.73 16.44
C LYS A 238 20.87 7.24 16.36
N GLN A 239 20.68 6.73 15.15
CA GLN A 239 20.19 5.39 14.92
C GLN A 239 21.32 4.38 15.00
N ARG A 240 21.17 3.39 15.88
CA ARG A 240 22.12 2.29 16.04
C ARG A 240 21.88 1.22 14.97
N TYR A 241 22.95 0.61 14.52
CA TYR A 241 22.91 -0.49 13.57
C TYR A 241 23.47 -1.77 14.19
N HIS A 242 22.82 -2.88 13.86
CA HIS A 242 23.27 -4.23 14.03
C HIS A 242 23.34 -4.86 12.65
N GLU A 243 24.52 -5.08 12.15
CA GLU A 243 24.73 -5.61 10.80
C GLU A 243 25.37 -6.98 10.85
N LEU A 244 24.86 -7.92 10.08
CA LEU A 244 25.50 -9.18 9.74
C LEU A 244 25.98 -9.09 8.31
N CYS A 245 27.30 -9.21 8.07
CA CYS A 245 27.88 -9.13 6.73
C CYS A 245 28.72 -10.38 6.43
N THR A 246 28.48 -11.04 5.30
CA THR A 246 29.32 -12.12 4.82
C THR A 246 30.28 -11.59 3.76
N TYR A 247 31.58 -11.74 4.02
CA TYR A 247 32.64 -11.33 3.11
C TYR A 247 33.16 -12.52 2.31
N PHE A 248 33.15 -12.36 0.98
CA PHE A 248 33.57 -13.42 0.04
C PHE A 248 34.81 -12.97 -0.74
N THR A 249 35.74 -13.89 -1.03
CA THR A 249 36.69 -13.69 -2.12
C THR A 249 35.98 -13.78 -3.45
N VAL A 250 36.43 -12.92 -4.39
CA VAL A 250 35.91 -12.91 -5.76
C VAL A 250 37.08 -12.76 -6.72
N ASP A 251 37.25 -13.73 -7.61
CA ASP A 251 38.20 -13.61 -8.71
C ASP A 251 37.54 -12.80 -9.85
N ALA A 252 38.05 -11.62 -10.07
CA ALA A 252 37.64 -10.72 -11.14
C ALA A 252 38.68 -10.60 -12.26
N SER A 253 39.70 -11.49 -12.30
CA SER A 253 40.79 -11.46 -13.28
C SER A 253 40.30 -11.58 -14.72
N GLY A 254 39.17 -12.25 -14.94
CA GLY A 254 38.52 -12.37 -16.25
C GLY A 254 37.70 -11.14 -16.68
N THR A 255 37.72 -10.05 -15.94
CA THR A 255 36.95 -8.84 -16.21
C THR A 255 37.83 -7.67 -16.62
N ASP A 256 37.21 -6.58 -17.05
CA ASP A 256 37.88 -5.33 -17.41
C ASP A 256 38.14 -4.39 -16.21
N LEU A 257 37.80 -4.77 -14.99
CA LEU A 257 37.82 -3.87 -13.83
C LEU A 257 39.16 -3.18 -13.60
N ILE A 258 40.26 -3.94 -13.70
CA ILE A 258 41.61 -3.37 -13.50
C ILE A 258 42.02 -2.39 -14.62
N THR A 259 41.43 -2.52 -15.80
CA THR A 259 41.73 -1.65 -16.96
C THR A 259 40.89 -0.40 -17.00
N ARG A 260 39.89 -0.27 -16.14
CA ARG A 260 39.06 0.96 -16.01
C ARG A 260 39.80 2.11 -15.36
N GLY A 261 41.01 1.89 -14.86
CA GLY A 261 41.83 2.87 -14.17
C GLY A 261 41.76 2.72 -12.65
N ASP A 262 42.63 3.51 -11.95
CA ASP A 262 42.70 3.43 -10.48
C ASP A 262 41.42 3.97 -9.79
N ARG A 263 40.63 4.79 -10.50
CA ARG A 263 39.31 5.30 -10.04
C ARG A 263 38.34 5.29 -11.22
N PHE A 264 37.13 4.85 -10.97
CA PHE A 264 36.06 4.81 -12.00
C PHE A 264 34.69 4.83 -11.34
N ASP A 265 33.67 5.21 -12.11
CA ASP A 265 32.28 5.27 -11.64
C ASP A 265 31.53 3.99 -11.99
N SER A 266 30.47 3.70 -11.25
CA SER A 266 29.55 2.64 -11.59
C SER A 266 28.88 2.90 -12.95
N PRO A 267 28.81 1.91 -13.83
CA PRO A 267 28.13 2.07 -15.12
C PRO A 267 26.62 2.19 -15.00
N ASN A 268 26.04 1.75 -13.88
CA ASN A 268 24.59 1.65 -13.70
C ASN A 268 24.09 2.58 -12.56
N GLU A 269 24.95 2.97 -11.62
CA GLU A 269 24.60 3.78 -10.44
C GLU A 269 25.52 5.01 -10.35
N PRO A 270 25.12 6.16 -10.91
CA PRO A 270 25.98 7.35 -11.01
C PRO A 270 26.52 7.88 -9.69
N SER A 271 25.87 7.57 -8.55
CA SER A 271 26.31 7.98 -7.22
C SER A 271 27.34 7.07 -6.57
N VAL A 272 27.72 5.95 -7.24
CA VAL A 272 28.64 4.95 -6.70
C VAL A 272 29.97 5.01 -7.43
N HIS A 273 31.05 5.17 -6.66
CA HIS A 273 32.41 5.34 -7.14
C HIS A 273 33.32 4.24 -6.62
N PHE A 274 34.25 3.80 -7.45
CA PHE A 274 35.19 2.72 -7.15
C PHE A 274 36.62 3.25 -7.20
N ALA A 275 37.48 2.65 -6.35
CA ALA A 275 38.90 2.95 -6.34
C ALA A 275 39.71 1.69 -6.03
N TRP A 276 40.85 1.55 -6.70
CA TRP A 276 41.85 0.56 -6.38
C TRP A 276 42.91 1.16 -5.46
N PHE A 277 43.10 0.56 -4.27
CA PHE A 277 44.15 0.98 -3.34
C PHE A 277 45.16 -0.13 -3.15
N PRO A 278 46.47 0.16 -3.28
CA PRO A 278 47.53 -0.76 -2.86
C PRO A 278 47.40 -1.07 -1.38
N PHE A 279 47.79 -2.27 -0.96
CA PHE A 279 47.66 -2.69 0.44
C PHE A 279 48.38 -1.76 1.42
N GLU A 280 49.52 -1.19 1.02
CA GLU A 280 50.25 -0.21 1.83
C GLU A 280 49.51 1.10 2.08
N GLU A 281 48.55 1.45 1.25
CA GLU A 281 47.73 2.65 1.42
C GLU A 281 46.49 2.44 2.29
N LEU A 282 46.02 1.17 2.48
CA LEU A 282 44.80 0.87 3.24
C LEU A 282 44.80 1.42 4.68
N PRO A 283 45.93 1.46 5.43
CA PRO A 283 45.95 2.06 6.76
C PRO A 283 45.62 3.56 6.78
N TYR A 284 45.85 4.27 5.69
CA TYR A 284 45.74 5.73 5.58
C TYR A 284 44.42 6.23 5.00
N ILE A 285 43.55 5.32 4.50
CA ILE A 285 42.21 5.65 4.04
C ILE A 285 41.19 5.34 5.12
N ASP A 286 40.04 6.01 5.10
CA ASP A 286 38.92 5.64 5.98
C ASP A 286 38.14 4.44 5.35
N LEU A 287 38.72 3.25 5.46
CA LEU A 287 38.07 2.00 5.05
C LEU A 287 37.32 1.40 6.24
N ARG A 288 36.05 1.06 6.04
CA ARG A 288 35.20 0.44 7.08
C ARG A 288 34.61 -0.88 6.65
N PRO A 289 34.47 -1.85 7.57
CA PRO A 289 34.96 -1.82 8.95
C PRO A 289 36.50 -1.79 9.02
N ALA A 290 37.03 -1.18 10.09
CA ALA A 290 38.46 -0.90 10.21
C ALA A 290 39.37 -2.14 10.18
N PHE A 291 38.88 -3.31 10.58
CA PHE A 291 39.66 -4.56 10.56
C PHE A 291 40.14 -4.94 9.16
N LEU A 292 39.39 -4.54 8.11
CA LEU A 292 39.79 -4.79 6.72
C LEU A 292 41.14 -4.19 6.36
N LYS A 293 41.55 -3.10 7.00
CA LYS A 293 42.84 -2.43 6.74
C LYS A 293 44.07 -3.31 7.01
N THR A 294 43.91 -4.28 7.92
CA THR A 294 45.00 -5.18 8.36
C THR A 294 44.77 -6.61 7.91
N GLU A 295 43.57 -7.13 8.06
CA GLU A 295 43.30 -8.54 7.84
C GLU A 295 43.21 -8.94 6.38
N ILE A 296 42.97 -7.99 5.46
CA ILE A 296 42.82 -8.24 4.02
C ILE A 296 44.08 -8.84 3.38
N GLN A 297 45.25 -8.56 3.95
CA GLN A 297 46.53 -9.06 3.45
C GLN A 297 46.80 -10.53 3.78
N ASN A 298 46.18 -11.03 4.84
CA ASN A 298 46.37 -12.41 5.35
C ASN A 298 44.99 -13.03 5.60
N LEU A 299 44.30 -13.38 4.52
CA LEU A 299 42.98 -14.00 4.61
C LEU A 299 43.03 -15.35 5.31
N PRO A 300 42.17 -15.64 6.27
CA PRO A 300 42.15 -16.93 6.97
C PRO A 300 41.80 -18.07 6.00
N GLU A 301 42.40 -19.25 6.25
CA GLU A 301 42.14 -20.46 5.45
C GLU A 301 40.69 -20.94 5.55
N HIS A 302 40.08 -20.77 6.72
CA HIS A 302 38.71 -21.16 7.02
C HIS A 302 37.85 -19.92 7.33
N THR A 303 36.54 -20.01 7.04
CA THR A 303 35.60 -18.98 7.40
C THR A 303 35.60 -18.71 8.90
N GLN A 304 35.79 -17.44 9.29
CA GLN A 304 35.78 -17.00 10.66
C GLN A 304 34.51 -16.17 10.96
N PHE A 305 33.95 -16.40 12.16
CA PHE A 305 32.92 -15.52 12.69
C PHE A 305 33.59 -14.47 13.58
N ILE A 306 33.36 -13.19 13.28
CA ILE A 306 33.97 -12.09 14.03
C ILE A 306 32.89 -11.12 14.53
N THR A 307 33.16 -10.47 15.67
CA THR A 307 32.27 -9.45 16.23
C THR A 307 33.02 -8.12 16.27
N ILE A 308 32.40 -7.08 15.75
CA ILE A 308 32.94 -5.72 15.69
C ILE A 308 31.97 -4.85 16.48
N GLY A 309 32.44 -4.22 17.55
CA GLY A 309 31.67 -3.31 18.39
C GLY A 309 32.24 -1.88 18.31
N ASP A 310 31.38 -0.93 18.73
CA ASP A 310 31.82 0.44 19.02
C ASP A 310 32.74 0.47 20.25
#